data_216aea35e2cf86ab620bfe26a82ff0ab
#
_entry.id   216aea35e2cf86ab620bfe26a82ff0ab
#
_cell.length_a   1.000
_cell.length_b   1.000
_cell.length_c   1.000
_cell.angle_alpha   90.00
_cell.angle_beta   90.00
_cell.angle_gamma   90.00
#
_symmetry.space_group_name_H-M   'P 1'
#
loop_
_entity.id
_entity.type
_entity.pdbx_description
1 polymer ?
#
loop_
_entity_poly.entity_id
_entity_poly.type
_entity_poly.pdbx_seq_one_letter_code
_entity_poly.pdbx_strand_id
1 'polypeptide(L)'
;MSFLFRPATHRVWDGVVGRLALLRTLGWAPRVLVVGVVVLNLCLAVLPAGMAVAAGQVVASVPVGGAALAVSLVVLALVLTGDGILYHALDLADTQAARWIDGRVRREVRTALGSLHRIDPAERPDVLDDVALATSTGGARGFEQSIGSGAGGQLVVWFRILGALLTAAVLVPLAWWLAVVLLGLTYLARREQQRRWASLAEGAGRDTAARRRTDYWTDLASGADAAKELRVFGLGSWLVDRRRGEALGYLQNRWRERTAVMRQQWVAFVVLLAGALLSLGVPAWAAAQGRIGADEIVRYVLAGFALLSMSFVWQANAIEQAHVCLAALERVRAAVRLPATDAATADGPTSDAATSDGSIRFEGVSFAYGDGPPVLHDIHVRLGPGEVVAVVGRNGAGKTTLVKLLAGLHAPTTGTVRLPVPEAAWRGQVAVLFQDFVRYPMTLAENVMLGASDQPDPDGVRRALRLAVADDLVETLPYGLDTVLSKEFERGVGLSGGQWQKVALARAVYAAQHGRRLLVMDEPTAHLDASVEAEFHDRVVRALSGVTIVMISHRLSTVRSADRIVLLEDGRIVEEGGHTELLAAAGPYATMFTLQASRFGGVEQEIP
;
A
#
# COMPACT_ATOMS: atom_id res chain seq x y z
N MET A 1 4.39 29.40 5.52
CA MET A 1 3.63 30.40 6.31
C MET A 1 2.36 30.92 5.57
N SER A 2 1.86 30.26 4.54
CA SER A 2 0.68 30.65 3.73
C SER A 2 -0.58 29.78 3.95
N PHE A 3 -0.61 28.92 4.98
CA PHE A 3 -1.74 28.02 5.25
C PHE A 3 -2.74 28.51 6.33
N LEU A 4 -2.55 29.69 6.91
CA LEU A 4 -3.31 30.16 8.07
C LEU A 4 -4.51 31.09 7.78
N PHE A 5 -4.75 31.48 6.53
CA PHE A 5 -5.89 32.35 6.18
C PHE A 5 -6.65 31.87 4.94
N ARG A 6 -7.28 30.67 5.02
CA ARG A 6 -8.42 30.40 4.12
C ARG A 6 -9.71 30.84 4.82
N PRO A 7 -10.56 31.69 4.21
CA PRO A 7 -11.80 32.18 4.81
C PRO A 7 -12.74 31.00 5.11
N ALA A 8 -13.54 31.13 6.16
CA ALA A 8 -14.43 30.09 6.70
C ALA A 8 -15.39 29.49 5.67
N THR A 9 -15.75 30.26 4.64
CA THR A 9 -16.60 29.82 3.50
C THR A 9 -15.95 28.70 2.66
N HIS A 10 -14.63 28.77 2.41
CA HIS A 10 -13.92 27.70 1.67
C HIS A 10 -13.91 26.38 2.45
N ARG A 11 -13.77 26.41 3.77
CA ARG A 11 -13.79 25.18 4.58
C ARG A 11 -15.14 24.45 4.57
N VAL A 12 -16.24 25.18 4.45
CA VAL A 12 -17.58 24.57 4.38
C VAL A 12 -17.80 23.91 3.01
N TRP A 13 -17.38 24.55 1.92
CA TRP A 13 -17.45 23.99 0.57
C TRP A 13 -16.53 22.79 0.40
N ASP A 14 -15.29 22.84 0.89
CA ASP A 14 -14.35 21.72 0.88
C ASP A 14 -14.94 20.50 1.66
N GLY A 15 -15.63 20.77 2.77
CA GLY A 15 -16.31 19.72 3.54
C GLY A 15 -17.49 19.07 2.80
N VAL A 16 -18.28 19.83 2.03
CA VAL A 16 -19.40 19.28 1.25
C VAL A 16 -18.89 18.50 0.03
N VAL A 17 -17.90 19.04 -0.67
CA VAL A 17 -17.27 18.36 -1.83
C VAL A 17 -16.63 17.05 -1.39
N GLY A 18 -15.90 17.03 -0.27
CA GLY A 18 -15.29 15.82 0.27
C GLY A 18 -16.34 14.75 0.63
N ARG A 19 -17.45 15.15 1.26
CA ARG A 19 -18.56 14.23 1.59
C ARG A 19 -19.23 13.64 0.35
N LEU A 20 -19.43 14.44 -0.69
CA LEU A 20 -19.94 13.95 -1.98
C LEU A 20 -18.94 13.01 -2.67
N ALA A 21 -17.64 13.26 -2.54
CA ALA A 21 -16.60 12.38 -3.07
C ALA A 21 -16.66 10.99 -2.41
N LEU A 22 -16.84 10.92 -1.07
CA LEU A 22 -17.03 9.65 -0.38
C LEU A 22 -18.31 8.91 -0.85
N LEU A 23 -19.43 9.61 -1.02
CA LEU A 23 -20.64 8.99 -1.53
C LEU A 23 -20.49 8.45 -2.96
N ARG A 24 -19.68 9.12 -3.81
CA ARG A 24 -19.38 8.61 -5.14
C ARG A 24 -18.65 7.27 -5.12
N THR A 25 -17.88 6.96 -4.07
CA THR A 25 -17.20 5.67 -3.95
C THR A 25 -18.18 4.51 -3.74
N LEU A 26 -19.41 4.75 -3.27
CA LEU A 26 -20.46 3.73 -3.22
C LEU A 26 -20.78 3.13 -4.59
N GLY A 27 -20.61 3.91 -5.67
CA GLY A 27 -20.74 3.40 -7.05
C GLY A 27 -19.70 2.32 -7.43
N TRP A 28 -18.72 2.06 -6.59
CA TRP A 28 -17.74 0.98 -6.77
C TRP A 28 -18.21 -0.37 -6.22
N ALA A 29 -19.24 -0.37 -5.37
CA ALA A 29 -19.87 -1.58 -4.86
C ALA A 29 -21.02 -2.06 -5.80
N PRO A 30 -21.43 -3.33 -5.74
CA PRO A 30 -22.55 -3.85 -6.49
C PRO A 30 -23.83 -3.07 -6.21
N ARG A 31 -24.59 -2.73 -7.25
CA ARG A 31 -25.83 -1.92 -7.14
C ARG A 31 -26.84 -2.50 -6.18
N VAL A 32 -27.03 -3.82 -6.18
CA VAL A 32 -27.96 -4.51 -5.28
C VAL A 32 -27.60 -4.27 -3.81
N LEU A 33 -26.30 -4.31 -3.48
CA LEU A 33 -25.81 -4.08 -2.13
C LEU A 33 -26.00 -2.62 -1.71
N VAL A 34 -25.71 -1.66 -2.60
CA VAL A 34 -25.93 -0.23 -2.34
C VAL A 34 -27.41 0.07 -2.11
N VAL A 35 -28.30 -0.48 -2.95
CA VAL A 35 -29.76 -0.33 -2.78
C VAL A 35 -30.20 -0.94 -1.44
N GLY A 36 -29.68 -2.13 -1.07
CA GLY A 36 -29.96 -2.76 0.22
C GLY A 36 -29.57 -1.87 1.39
N VAL A 37 -28.33 -1.31 1.37
CA VAL A 37 -27.85 -0.37 2.41
C VAL A 37 -28.75 0.88 2.49
N VAL A 38 -29.17 1.44 1.35
CA VAL A 38 -30.07 2.61 1.30
C VAL A 38 -31.43 2.28 1.91
N VAL A 39 -32.05 1.16 1.51
CA VAL A 39 -33.37 0.73 2.03
C VAL A 39 -33.30 0.48 3.53
N LEU A 40 -32.30 -0.23 4.02
CA LEU A 40 -32.12 -0.51 5.45
C LEU A 40 -31.96 0.78 6.26
N ASN A 41 -31.17 1.73 5.76
CA ASN A 41 -31.01 3.04 6.39
C ASN A 41 -32.32 3.84 6.40
N LEU A 42 -33.10 3.78 5.31
CA LEU A 42 -34.41 4.43 5.24
C LEU A 42 -35.41 3.83 6.27
N CYS A 43 -35.46 2.50 6.38
CA CYS A 43 -36.26 1.83 7.40
C CYS A 43 -35.83 2.26 8.81
N LEU A 44 -34.53 2.25 9.10
CA LEU A 44 -34.00 2.67 10.41
C LEU A 44 -34.24 4.17 10.71
N ALA A 45 -34.33 5.02 9.70
CA ALA A 45 -34.65 6.44 9.89
C ALA A 45 -36.08 6.68 10.40
N VAL A 46 -37.02 5.81 10.05
CA VAL A 46 -38.46 5.92 10.45
C VAL A 46 -38.71 5.34 11.85
N LEU A 47 -37.92 4.33 12.25
CA LEU A 47 -38.17 3.56 13.48
C LEU A 47 -38.24 4.39 14.76
N PRO A 48 -37.37 5.39 15.04
CA PRO A 48 -37.44 6.16 16.28
C PRO A 48 -38.73 6.94 16.44
N ALA A 49 -39.26 7.52 15.36
CA ALA A 49 -40.57 8.16 15.35
C ALA A 49 -41.68 7.13 15.55
N GLY A 50 -41.62 6.00 14.84
CA GLY A 50 -42.57 4.88 14.96
C GLY A 50 -42.62 4.30 16.37
N MET A 51 -41.45 4.14 17.01
CA MET A 51 -41.35 3.65 18.39
C MET A 51 -42.02 4.59 19.39
N ALA A 52 -41.84 5.90 19.28
CA ALA A 52 -42.48 6.88 20.13
C ALA A 52 -44.02 6.85 19.98
N VAL A 53 -44.49 6.75 18.75
CA VAL A 53 -45.96 6.65 18.46
C VAL A 53 -46.52 5.32 18.96
N ALA A 54 -45.86 4.20 18.69
CA ALA A 54 -46.32 2.87 19.10
C ALA A 54 -46.39 2.74 20.64
N ALA A 55 -45.40 3.26 21.36
CA ALA A 55 -45.39 3.27 22.81
C ALA A 55 -46.52 4.12 23.40
N GLY A 56 -46.81 5.30 22.83
CA GLY A 56 -47.97 6.10 23.20
C GLY A 56 -49.29 5.34 22.96
N GLN A 57 -49.44 4.65 21.82
CA GLN A 57 -50.63 3.85 21.50
C GLN A 57 -50.86 2.71 22.51
N VAL A 58 -49.80 2.06 23.00
CA VAL A 58 -49.91 1.04 24.05
C VAL A 58 -50.56 1.65 25.29
N VAL A 59 -50.10 2.82 25.75
CA VAL A 59 -50.67 3.51 26.92
C VAL A 59 -52.12 3.91 26.67
N ALA A 60 -52.45 4.45 25.49
CA ALA A 60 -53.82 4.81 25.11
C ALA A 60 -54.76 3.61 25.08
N SER A 61 -54.28 2.41 24.78
CA SER A 61 -55.07 1.19 24.70
C SER A 61 -55.31 0.48 26.04
N VAL A 62 -54.56 0.85 27.11
CA VAL A 62 -54.71 0.24 28.45
C VAL A 62 -56.12 0.35 29.01
N PRO A 63 -56.84 1.52 28.97
CA PRO A 63 -58.19 1.62 29.47
C PRO A 63 -59.21 0.83 28.64
N VAL A 64 -58.93 0.63 27.34
CA VAL A 64 -59.81 -0.08 26.42
C VAL A 64 -59.69 -1.60 26.61
N GLY A 65 -58.51 -2.09 26.94
CA GLY A 65 -58.20 -3.51 27.16
C GLY A 65 -58.41 -4.40 25.93
N GLY A 66 -58.45 -5.70 26.15
CA GLY A 66 -58.79 -6.69 25.13
C GLY A 66 -57.89 -6.68 23.88
N ALA A 67 -58.52 -6.78 22.70
CA ALA A 67 -57.85 -6.87 21.42
C ALA A 67 -57.02 -5.60 21.07
N ALA A 68 -57.49 -4.41 21.49
CA ALA A 68 -56.77 -3.16 21.21
C ALA A 68 -55.42 -3.09 21.89
N LEU A 69 -55.35 -3.50 23.16
CA LEU A 69 -54.07 -3.56 23.90
C LEU A 69 -53.14 -4.63 23.32
N ALA A 70 -53.71 -5.82 22.97
CA ALA A 70 -52.91 -6.88 22.39
C ALA A 70 -52.26 -6.46 21.04
N VAL A 71 -53.03 -5.80 20.16
CA VAL A 71 -52.51 -5.29 18.88
C VAL A 71 -51.44 -4.24 19.10
N SER A 72 -51.62 -3.27 20.01
CA SER A 72 -50.64 -2.22 20.31
C SER A 72 -49.36 -2.80 20.86
N LEU A 73 -49.43 -3.83 21.72
CA LEU A 73 -48.24 -4.53 22.25
C LEU A 73 -47.51 -5.30 21.15
N VAL A 74 -48.24 -5.96 20.25
CA VAL A 74 -47.62 -6.67 19.10
C VAL A 74 -46.92 -5.67 18.18
N VAL A 75 -47.54 -4.52 17.87
CA VAL A 75 -46.91 -3.47 17.04
C VAL A 75 -45.64 -2.95 17.70
N LEU A 76 -45.67 -2.65 19.00
CA LEU A 76 -44.50 -2.20 19.73
C LEU A 76 -43.39 -3.27 19.73
N ALA A 77 -43.74 -4.53 19.95
CA ALA A 77 -42.80 -5.65 19.91
C ALA A 77 -42.16 -5.81 18.52
N LEU A 78 -42.95 -5.66 17.44
CA LEU A 78 -42.45 -5.70 16.06
C LEU A 78 -41.49 -4.52 15.76
N VAL A 79 -41.78 -3.32 16.25
CA VAL A 79 -40.89 -2.15 16.07
C VAL A 79 -39.61 -2.36 16.83
N LEU A 80 -39.63 -2.82 18.07
CA LEU A 80 -38.42 -3.05 18.89
C LEU A 80 -37.54 -4.18 18.35
N THR A 81 -38.17 -5.31 17.96
CA THR A 81 -37.41 -6.44 17.38
C THR A 81 -36.91 -6.10 15.98
N GLY A 82 -37.72 -5.35 15.20
CA GLY A 82 -37.34 -4.87 13.88
C GLY A 82 -36.13 -3.95 13.91
N ASP A 83 -36.01 -3.06 14.90
CA ASP A 83 -34.87 -2.17 15.07
C ASP A 83 -33.57 -2.98 15.20
N GLY A 84 -33.54 -3.97 16.09
CA GLY A 84 -32.39 -4.84 16.28
C GLY A 84 -32.01 -5.63 15.01
N ILE A 85 -33.01 -6.24 14.35
CA ILE A 85 -32.79 -7.03 13.13
C ILE A 85 -32.24 -6.15 11.99
N LEU A 86 -32.88 -5.00 11.77
CA LEU A 86 -32.46 -4.06 10.70
C LEU A 86 -31.10 -3.45 10.96
N TYR A 87 -30.74 -3.18 12.23
CA TYR A 87 -29.43 -2.68 12.60
C TYR A 87 -28.34 -3.70 12.26
N HIS A 88 -28.52 -4.98 12.63
CA HIS A 88 -27.57 -6.03 12.31
C HIS A 88 -27.50 -6.32 10.80
N ALA A 89 -28.64 -6.28 10.11
CA ALA A 89 -28.67 -6.43 8.65
C ALA A 89 -27.91 -5.28 7.95
N LEU A 90 -28.06 -4.04 8.46
CA LEU A 90 -27.32 -2.89 7.94
C LEU A 90 -25.82 -3.03 8.20
N ASP A 91 -25.41 -3.42 9.40
CA ASP A 91 -24.00 -3.61 9.75
C ASP A 91 -23.33 -4.63 8.83
N LEU A 92 -24.04 -5.75 8.56
CA LEU A 92 -23.56 -6.78 7.64
C LEU A 92 -23.47 -6.25 6.19
N ALA A 93 -24.50 -5.57 5.70
CA ALA A 93 -24.53 -5.02 4.35
C ALA A 93 -23.49 -3.92 4.16
N ASP A 94 -23.31 -3.04 5.13
CA ASP A 94 -22.32 -1.96 5.12
C ASP A 94 -20.89 -2.51 5.13
N THR A 95 -20.62 -3.52 5.97
CA THR A 95 -19.34 -4.23 6.00
C THR A 95 -19.01 -4.88 4.65
N GLN A 96 -20.00 -5.49 3.98
CA GLN A 96 -19.79 -6.06 2.65
C GLN A 96 -19.55 -4.98 1.59
N ALA A 97 -20.29 -3.87 1.63
CA ALA A 97 -20.06 -2.74 0.73
C ALA A 97 -18.64 -2.14 0.92
N ALA A 98 -18.22 -1.97 2.17
CA ALA A 98 -16.89 -1.49 2.50
C ALA A 98 -15.78 -2.42 1.93
N ARG A 99 -15.93 -3.74 2.08
CA ARG A 99 -14.97 -4.71 1.51
C ARG A 99 -14.85 -4.61 -0.02
N TRP A 100 -15.94 -4.38 -0.72
CA TRP A 100 -15.91 -4.19 -2.18
C TRP A 100 -15.18 -2.91 -2.58
N ILE A 101 -15.47 -1.81 -1.90
CA ILE A 101 -14.81 -0.51 -2.14
C ILE A 101 -13.32 -0.63 -1.86
N ASP A 102 -12.94 -1.14 -0.70
CA ASP A 102 -11.54 -1.29 -0.29
C ASP A 102 -10.78 -2.29 -1.17
N GLY A 103 -11.45 -3.36 -1.60
CA GLY A 103 -10.89 -4.30 -2.56
C GLY A 103 -10.58 -3.66 -3.91
N ARG A 104 -11.46 -2.74 -4.37
CA ARG A 104 -11.22 -1.98 -5.60
C ARG A 104 -10.07 -1.00 -5.45
N VAL A 105 -10.01 -0.27 -4.33
CA VAL A 105 -8.89 0.65 -4.04
C VAL A 105 -7.56 -0.10 -4.04
N ARG A 106 -7.47 -1.23 -3.32
CA ARG A 106 -6.25 -2.05 -3.30
C ARG A 106 -5.86 -2.55 -4.68
N ARG A 107 -6.83 -2.99 -5.48
CA ARG A 107 -6.57 -3.42 -6.87
C ARG A 107 -6.04 -2.27 -7.70
N GLU A 108 -6.67 -1.10 -7.61
CA GLU A 108 -6.27 0.10 -8.33
C GLU A 108 -4.84 0.52 -7.97
N VAL A 109 -4.52 0.60 -6.67
CA VAL A 109 -3.18 0.95 -6.18
C VAL A 109 -2.14 -0.07 -6.65
N ARG A 110 -2.44 -1.39 -6.55
CA ARG A 110 -1.52 -2.43 -7.03
C ARG A 110 -1.29 -2.37 -8.53
N THR A 111 -2.35 -2.15 -9.29
CA THR A 111 -2.24 -2.01 -10.76
C THR A 111 -1.44 -0.75 -11.10
N ALA A 112 -1.70 0.37 -10.42
CA ALA A 112 -1.00 1.62 -10.64
C ALA A 112 0.50 1.48 -10.33
N LEU A 113 0.86 0.90 -9.19
CA LEU A 113 2.27 0.66 -8.84
C LEU A 113 2.93 -0.35 -9.79
N GLY A 114 2.22 -1.42 -10.18
CA GLY A 114 2.73 -2.43 -11.12
C GLY A 114 2.90 -1.91 -12.56
N SER A 115 2.16 -0.85 -12.93
CA SER A 115 2.27 -0.22 -14.25
C SER A 115 3.34 0.87 -14.33
N LEU A 116 3.98 1.23 -13.21
CA LEU A 116 5.05 2.23 -13.19
C LEU A 116 6.19 1.81 -14.13
N HIS A 117 6.63 2.74 -14.97
CA HIS A 117 7.78 2.52 -15.85
C HIS A 117 9.11 2.60 -15.09
N ARG A 118 9.16 3.34 -14.01
CA ARG A 118 10.33 3.55 -13.15
C ARG A 118 9.95 3.27 -11.71
N ILE A 119 10.92 2.85 -10.90
CA ILE A 119 10.69 2.53 -9.49
C ILE A 119 10.80 3.74 -8.57
N ASP A 120 11.36 4.87 -9.06
CA ASP A 120 11.55 6.08 -8.26
C ASP A 120 10.30 6.49 -7.44
N PRO A 121 9.09 6.56 -8.03
CA PRO A 121 7.90 6.93 -7.26
C PRO A 121 7.55 5.92 -6.16
N ALA A 122 7.83 4.62 -6.38
CA ALA A 122 7.53 3.57 -5.42
C ALA A 122 8.56 3.45 -4.27
N GLU A 123 9.77 4.00 -4.44
CA GLU A 123 10.80 4.04 -3.40
C GLU A 123 10.67 5.28 -2.50
N ARG A 124 9.87 6.27 -2.87
CA ARG A 124 9.68 7.50 -2.09
C ARG A 124 8.91 7.23 -0.80
N PRO A 125 9.44 7.66 0.37
CA PRO A 125 8.78 7.42 1.67
C PRO A 125 7.38 8.04 1.78
N ASP A 126 7.16 9.22 1.17
CA ASP A 126 5.85 9.90 1.16
C ASP A 126 4.80 9.12 0.35
N VAL A 127 5.19 8.55 -0.80
CA VAL A 127 4.30 7.70 -1.62
C VAL A 127 3.99 6.38 -0.91
N LEU A 128 4.99 5.76 -0.26
CA LEU A 128 4.77 4.55 0.55
C LEU A 128 3.82 4.81 1.72
N ASP A 129 3.92 5.97 2.38
CA ASP A 129 2.98 6.38 3.42
C ASP A 129 1.56 6.55 2.88
N ASP A 130 1.42 7.21 1.73
CA ASP A 130 0.14 7.40 1.07
C ASP A 130 -0.47 6.07 0.60
N VAL A 131 0.34 5.14 0.09
CA VAL A 131 -0.10 3.78 -0.26
C VAL A 131 -0.60 3.04 0.98
N ALA A 132 0.13 3.09 2.09
CA ALA A 132 -0.27 2.46 3.34
C ALA A 132 -1.59 3.05 3.88
N LEU A 133 -1.76 4.38 3.79
CA LEU A 133 -3.00 5.06 4.19
C LEU A 133 -4.17 4.72 3.26
N ALA A 134 -3.97 4.78 1.94
CA ALA A 134 -5.02 4.51 0.96
C ALA A 134 -5.50 3.06 0.98
N THR A 135 -4.61 2.10 1.26
CA THR A 135 -4.91 0.67 1.30
C THR A 135 -5.26 0.14 2.68
N SER A 136 -5.34 1.02 3.70
CA SER A 136 -5.67 0.63 5.07
C SER A 136 -6.97 -0.18 5.08
N THR A 137 -6.91 -1.32 5.72
CA THR A 137 -8.09 -2.17 5.95
C THR A 137 -8.60 -1.91 7.34
N GLY A 138 -9.78 -1.33 7.46
CA GLY A 138 -10.47 -1.22 8.73
C GLY A 138 -10.70 -2.61 9.31
N GLY A 139 -9.81 -3.13 10.11
CA GLY A 139 -10.10 -4.46 10.55
C GLY A 139 -9.24 -5.01 11.67
N ALA A 140 -8.18 -5.69 11.40
CA ALA A 140 -7.56 -6.61 12.35
C ALA A 140 -6.81 -5.94 13.54
N ARG A 141 -6.54 -4.65 13.48
CA ARG A 141 -5.79 -3.90 14.52
C ARG A 141 -6.61 -2.78 15.21
N GLY A 142 -7.94 -2.84 15.09
CA GLY A 142 -8.90 -2.26 16.05
C GLY A 142 -9.28 -0.80 15.91
N PHE A 143 -8.59 0.08 15.17
CA PHE A 143 -8.90 1.52 15.13
C PHE A 143 -8.79 2.17 13.75
N GLU A 144 -8.53 1.40 12.72
CA GLU A 144 -8.39 1.91 11.36
C GLU A 144 -9.71 1.81 10.63
N GLN A 145 -10.10 2.94 10.07
CA GLN A 145 -11.27 3.03 9.21
C GLN A 145 -10.79 3.13 7.76
N SER A 146 -11.55 2.58 6.85
CA SER A 146 -11.26 2.54 5.42
C SER A 146 -12.10 3.54 4.64
N ILE A 147 -11.80 3.72 3.36
CA ILE A 147 -12.64 4.51 2.45
C ILE A 147 -14.06 3.93 2.41
N GLY A 148 -14.19 2.59 2.36
CA GLY A 148 -15.47 1.92 2.32
C GLY A 148 -16.31 2.14 3.57
N SER A 149 -15.71 2.01 4.77
CA SER A 149 -16.42 2.26 6.03
C SER A 149 -16.84 3.72 6.20
N GLY A 150 -16.05 4.67 5.68
CA GLY A 150 -16.42 6.08 5.67
C GLY A 150 -17.57 6.39 4.71
N ALA A 151 -17.61 5.72 3.56
CA ALA A 151 -18.71 5.88 2.59
C ALA A 151 -20.06 5.42 3.15
N GLY A 152 -20.10 4.24 3.80
CA GLY A 152 -21.26 3.73 4.52
C GLY A 152 -21.64 4.64 5.68
N GLY A 153 -20.67 5.03 6.50
CA GLY A 153 -20.89 5.98 7.60
C GLY A 153 -21.48 7.30 7.15
N GLN A 154 -21.06 7.84 5.99
CA GLN A 154 -21.63 9.06 5.43
C GLN A 154 -23.11 8.88 5.04
N LEU A 155 -23.47 7.72 4.50
CA LEU A 155 -24.86 7.40 4.16
C LEU A 155 -25.72 7.33 5.43
N VAL A 156 -25.27 6.63 6.47
CA VAL A 156 -25.93 6.56 7.78
C VAL A 156 -26.19 7.96 8.33
N VAL A 157 -25.22 8.88 8.21
CA VAL A 157 -25.36 10.26 8.65
C VAL A 157 -26.51 11.00 7.94
N TRP A 158 -26.69 10.82 6.64
CA TRP A 158 -27.76 11.46 5.88
C TRP A 158 -29.14 10.95 6.31
N PHE A 159 -29.27 9.62 6.48
CA PHE A 159 -30.53 9.03 6.91
C PHE A 159 -30.87 9.34 8.37
N ARG A 160 -29.87 9.51 9.25
CA ARG A 160 -30.09 10.01 10.62
C ARG A 160 -30.63 11.45 10.64
N ILE A 161 -30.21 12.30 9.69
CA ILE A 161 -30.81 13.64 9.58
C ILE A 161 -32.28 13.53 9.20
N LEU A 162 -32.62 12.67 8.24
CA LEU A 162 -34.01 12.40 7.87
C LEU A 162 -34.82 11.87 9.07
N GLY A 163 -34.28 10.90 9.80
CA GLY A 163 -34.90 10.36 11.01
C GLY A 163 -35.09 11.41 12.10
N ALA A 164 -34.14 12.32 12.28
CA ALA A 164 -34.28 13.43 13.21
C ALA A 164 -35.43 14.37 12.83
N LEU A 165 -35.60 14.67 11.55
CA LEU A 165 -36.70 15.50 11.06
C LEU A 165 -38.04 14.79 11.26
N LEU A 166 -38.14 13.50 10.95
CA LEU A 166 -39.35 12.71 11.17
C LEU A 166 -39.70 12.62 12.66
N THR A 167 -38.72 12.40 13.52
CA THR A 167 -38.96 12.32 14.98
C THR A 167 -39.34 13.69 15.55
N ALA A 168 -38.71 14.78 15.06
CA ALA A 168 -39.09 16.14 15.45
C ALA A 168 -40.53 16.48 15.04
N ALA A 169 -41.01 15.98 13.89
CA ALA A 169 -42.40 16.16 13.45
C ALA A 169 -43.40 15.57 14.45
N VAL A 170 -43.07 14.52 15.18
CA VAL A 170 -43.90 13.96 16.25
C VAL A 170 -44.12 14.95 17.41
N LEU A 171 -43.19 15.86 17.66
CA LEU A 171 -43.23 16.87 18.72
C LEU A 171 -44.03 18.12 18.33
N VAL A 172 -44.29 18.37 17.04
CA VAL A 172 -44.94 19.58 16.54
C VAL A 172 -46.35 19.81 17.15
N PRO A 173 -47.22 18.78 17.32
CA PRO A 173 -48.53 18.98 17.93
C PRO A 173 -48.49 19.45 19.40
N LEU A 174 -47.43 19.07 20.16
CA LEU A 174 -47.24 19.56 21.52
C LEU A 174 -46.74 21.01 21.52
N ALA A 175 -45.62 21.25 20.81
CA ALA A 175 -45.01 22.56 20.74
C ALA A 175 -44.02 22.59 19.56
N TRP A 176 -44.30 23.30 18.48
CA TRP A 176 -43.40 23.41 17.31
C TRP A 176 -42.02 23.97 17.68
N TRP A 177 -41.95 24.93 18.62
CA TRP A 177 -40.68 25.51 19.08
C TRP A 177 -39.80 24.51 19.79
N LEU A 178 -40.40 23.53 20.53
CA LEU A 178 -39.63 22.47 21.20
C LEU A 178 -38.93 21.59 20.16
N ALA A 179 -39.63 21.23 19.08
CA ALA A 179 -39.01 20.48 17.98
C ALA A 179 -37.81 21.22 17.38
N VAL A 180 -37.93 22.52 17.13
CA VAL A 180 -36.85 23.36 16.59
C VAL A 180 -35.68 23.47 17.56
N VAL A 181 -35.96 23.72 18.86
CA VAL A 181 -34.94 23.82 19.89
C VAL A 181 -34.17 22.51 20.03
N LEU A 182 -34.85 21.37 20.13
CA LEU A 182 -34.21 20.05 20.25
C LEU A 182 -33.41 19.68 19.00
N LEU A 183 -33.89 20.00 17.77
CA LEU A 183 -33.10 19.86 16.55
C LEU A 183 -31.82 20.73 16.59
N GLY A 184 -31.96 21.97 17.06
CA GLY A 184 -30.82 22.89 17.23
C GLY A 184 -29.77 22.36 18.20
N LEU A 185 -30.21 21.85 19.37
CA LEU A 185 -29.33 21.25 20.38
C LEU A 185 -28.66 19.97 19.86
N THR A 186 -29.42 19.10 19.17
CA THR A 186 -28.89 17.89 18.53
C THR A 186 -27.83 18.25 17.48
N TYR A 187 -28.10 19.24 16.64
CA TYR A 187 -27.15 19.74 15.65
C TYR A 187 -25.88 20.33 16.29
N LEU A 188 -26.05 21.13 17.35
CA LEU A 188 -24.91 21.75 18.07
C LEU A 188 -24.01 20.68 18.72
N ALA A 189 -24.61 19.72 19.43
CA ALA A 189 -23.87 18.61 20.03
C ALA A 189 -23.10 17.80 18.97
N ARG A 190 -23.76 17.50 17.85
CA ARG A 190 -23.17 16.78 16.72
C ARG A 190 -22.02 17.57 16.07
N ARG A 191 -22.21 18.87 15.79
CA ARG A 191 -21.19 19.74 15.20
C ARG A 191 -19.94 19.81 16.06
N GLU A 192 -20.13 19.92 17.37
CA GLU A 192 -19.02 19.95 18.32
C GLU A 192 -18.26 18.62 18.36
N GLN A 193 -18.98 17.50 18.34
CA GLN A 193 -18.39 16.18 18.28
C GLN A 193 -17.61 15.96 16.97
N GLN A 194 -18.17 16.33 15.81
CA GLN A 194 -17.49 16.19 14.52
C GLN A 194 -16.18 16.98 14.44
N ARG A 195 -16.18 18.24 14.91
CA ARG A 195 -14.96 19.07 14.93
C ARG A 195 -13.82 18.40 15.67
N ARG A 196 -14.13 17.70 16.75
CA ARG A 196 -13.14 17.03 17.62
C ARG A 196 -12.63 15.73 17.01
N TRP A 197 -13.51 14.98 16.35
CA TRP A 197 -13.08 13.79 15.62
C TRP A 197 -12.17 14.15 14.44
N ALA A 198 -12.45 15.25 13.74
CA ALA A 198 -11.60 15.75 12.67
C ALA A 198 -10.18 16.06 13.16
N SER A 199 -10.03 16.73 14.32
CA SER A 199 -8.70 17.01 14.87
C SER A 199 -7.91 15.76 15.26
N LEU A 200 -8.58 14.70 15.73
CA LEU A 200 -7.96 13.40 16.02
C LEU A 200 -7.55 12.64 14.75
N ALA A 201 -8.34 12.76 13.66
CA ALA A 201 -8.02 12.14 12.39
C ALA A 201 -6.78 12.79 11.73
N GLU A 202 -6.68 14.12 11.79
CA GLU A 202 -5.48 14.85 11.32
C GLU A 202 -4.21 14.46 12.11
N GLY A 203 -4.32 14.25 13.41
CA GLY A 203 -3.24 13.75 14.27
C GLY A 203 -2.77 12.35 13.83
N ALA A 204 -3.70 11.48 13.44
CA ALA A 204 -3.39 10.13 13.00
C ALA A 204 -2.49 10.08 11.74
N GLY A 205 -2.67 11.03 10.82
CA GLY A 205 -1.84 11.15 9.62
C GLY A 205 -0.39 11.56 9.92
N ARG A 206 -0.16 12.31 11.00
CA ARG A 206 1.19 12.76 11.40
C ARG A 206 2.03 11.67 12.07
N ASP A 207 1.40 10.68 12.66
CA ASP A 207 2.08 9.61 13.41
C ASP A 207 2.48 8.39 12.55
N THR A 208 2.39 8.49 11.22
CA THR A 208 2.61 7.37 10.28
C THR A 208 4.01 6.76 10.43
N ALA A 209 5.05 7.59 10.66
CA ALA A 209 6.42 7.11 10.85
C ALA A 209 6.60 6.32 12.17
N ALA A 210 5.95 6.74 13.27
CA ALA A 210 5.99 6.03 14.55
C ALA A 210 5.24 4.70 14.44
N ARG A 211 4.14 4.70 13.70
CA ARG A 211 3.37 3.50 13.40
C ARG A 211 4.20 2.50 12.58
N ARG A 212 4.84 2.93 11.47
CA ARG A 212 5.72 2.05 10.68
C ARG A 212 6.81 1.40 11.53
N ARG A 213 7.41 2.14 12.46
CA ARG A 213 8.39 1.56 13.41
C ARG A 213 7.78 0.47 14.28
N THR A 214 6.58 0.70 14.82
CA THR A 214 5.88 -0.30 15.63
C THR A 214 5.52 -1.55 14.83
N ASP A 215 5.04 -1.37 13.58
CA ASP A 215 4.71 -2.46 12.66
C ASP A 215 5.97 -3.25 12.28
N TYR A 216 7.09 -2.58 11.97
CA TYR A 216 8.38 -3.22 11.70
C TYR A 216 8.82 -4.16 12.83
N TRP A 217 8.78 -3.68 14.09
CA TRP A 217 9.13 -4.52 15.23
C TRP A 217 8.14 -5.67 15.45
N THR A 218 6.90 -5.48 15.08
CA THR A 218 5.87 -6.53 15.15
C THR A 218 6.11 -7.61 14.10
N ASP A 219 6.40 -7.21 12.87
CA ASP A 219 6.67 -8.13 11.76
C ASP A 219 7.98 -8.89 11.99
N LEU A 220 9.01 -8.20 12.51
CA LEU A 220 10.27 -8.84 12.91
C LEU A 220 10.08 -9.88 14.04
N ALA A 221 9.19 -9.60 15.00
CA ALA A 221 8.89 -10.52 16.09
C ALA A 221 8.10 -11.76 15.67
N SER A 222 7.27 -11.65 14.65
CA SER A 222 6.38 -12.71 14.15
C SER A 222 6.90 -13.41 12.90
N GLY A 223 7.87 -12.80 12.18
CA GLY A 223 8.45 -13.33 10.96
C GLY A 223 9.48 -14.44 11.20
N ALA A 224 9.66 -15.29 10.19
CA ALA A 224 10.64 -16.38 10.23
C ALA A 224 12.08 -15.90 10.01
N ASP A 225 12.28 -14.77 9.33
CA ASP A 225 13.57 -14.28 8.84
C ASP A 225 14.53 -13.98 10.01
N ALA A 226 14.08 -13.27 11.02
CA ALA A 226 14.87 -12.93 12.21
C ALA A 226 14.92 -14.06 13.26
N ALA A 227 14.14 -15.11 13.10
CA ALA A 227 13.97 -16.13 14.14
C ALA A 227 15.27 -16.84 14.55
N LYS A 228 16.22 -17.00 13.62
CA LYS A 228 17.53 -17.62 13.88
C LYS A 228 18.40 -16.72 14.75
N GLU A 229 18.55 -15.45 14.36
CA GLU A 229 19.39 -14.49 15.09
C GLU A 229 18.81 -14.19 16.48
N LEU A 230 17.49 -14.00 16.57
CA LEU A 230 16.81 -13.78 17.84
C LEU A 230 17.05 -14.90 18.85
N ARG A 231 17.12 -16.17 18.38
CA ARG A 231 17.39 -17.33 19.23
C ARG A 231 18.87 -17.46 19.58
N VAL A 232 19.77 -17.31 18.59
CA VAL A 232 21.22 -17.45 18.80
C VAL A 232 21.76 -16.38 19.74
N PHE A 233 21.29 -15.13 19.58
CA PHE A 233 21.72 -14.01 20.42
C PHE A 233 20.86 -13.81 21.68
N GLY A 234 19.83 -14.64 21.91
CA GLY A 234 18.95 -14.53 23.08
C GLY A 234 18.15 -13.22 23.14
N LEU A 235 17.83 -12.62 21.99
CA LEU A 235 17.23 -11.29 21.90
C LEU A 235 15.71 -11.26 22.11
N GLY A 236 15.07 -12.37 22.50
CA GLY A 236 13.62 -12.45 22.61
C GLY A 236 13.02 -11.41 23.57
N SER A 237 13.56 -11.30 24.79
CA SER A 237 13.11 -10.30 25.78
C SER A 237 13.39 -8.88 25.32
N TRP A 238 14.58 -8.63 24.80
CA TRP A 238 14.95 -7.32 24.26
C TRP A 238 14.01 -6.85 23.14
N LEU A 239 13.64 -7.74 22.21
CA LEU A 239 12.73 -7.43 21.11
C LEU A 239 11.32 -7.09 21.62
N VAL A 240 10.82 -7.86 22.61
CA VAL A 240 9.53 -7.60 23.25
C VAL A 240 9.54 -6.23 23.93
N ASP A 241 10.59 -5.92 24.67
CA ASP A 241 10.73 -4.63 25.37
C ASP A 241 10.88 -3.47 24.38
N ARG A 242 11.66 -3.65 23.32
CA ARG A 242 11.81 -2.65 22.26
C ARG A 242 10.48 -2.35 21.57
N ARG A 243 9.77 -3.40 21.14
CA ARG A 243 8.42 -3.28 20.55
C ARG A 243 7.46 -2.58 21.49
N ARG A 244 7.49 -2.98 22.81
CA ARG A 244 6.64 -2.37 23.84
C ARG A 244 6.94 -0.90 24.01
N GLY A 245 8.20 -0.49 24.02
CA GLY A 245 8.62 0.90 24.12
C GLY A 245 8.10 1.75 22.96
N GLU A 246 8.28 1.30 21.73
CA GLU A 246 7.80 1.99 20.52
C GLU A 246 6.25 2.06 20.50
N ALA A 247 5.59 0.95 20.83
CA ALA A 247 4.12 0.90 20.89
C ALA A 247 3.55 1.83 21.98
N LEU A 248 4.16 1.84 23.16
CA LEU A 248 3.74 2.73 24.26
C LEU A 248 3.96 4.21 23.90
N GLY A 249 5.09 4.54 23.26
CA GLY A 249 5.35 5.91 22.79
C GLY A 249 4.28 6.39 21.80
N TYR A 250 3.94 5.57 20.81
CA TYR A 250 2.85 5.82 19.87
C TYR A 250 1.50 5.95 20.57
N LEU A 251 1.15 5.00 21.46
CA LEU A 251 -0.14 4.97 22.15
C LEU A 251 -0.28 6.12 23.17
N GLN A 252 0.78 6.51 23.89
CA GLN A 252 0.73 7.60 24.85
C GLN A 252 0.37 8.92 24.20
N ASN A 253 0.93 9.24 23.04
CA ASN A 253 0.56 10.44 22.29
C ASN A 253 -0.92 10.40 21.90
N ARG A 254 -1.38 9.28 21.37
CA ARG A 254 -2.79 9.06 21.00
C ARG A 254 -3.72 9.17 22.21
N TRP A 255 -3.33 8.63 23.37
CA TRP A 255 -4.12 8.73 24.59
C TRP A 255 -4.19 10.15 25.14
N ARG A 256 -3.08 10.91 25.07
CA ARG A 256 -3.08 12.32 25.49
C ARG A 256 -4.03 13.15 24.62
N GLU A 257 -3.98 12.98 23.31
CA GLU A 257 -4.91 13.64 22.40
C GLU A 257 -6.36 13.24 22.68
N ARG A 258 -6.61 11.94 22.85
CA ARG A 258 -7.95 11.41 23.14
C ARG A 258 -8.48 11.88 24.49
N THR A 259 -7.65 11.91 25.53
CA THR A 259 -8.06 12.41 26.85
C THR A 259 -8.31 13.92 26.84
N ALA A 260 -7.56 14.69 26.06
CA ALA A 260 -7.83 16.11 25.86
C ALA A 260 -9.20 16.34 25.19
N VAL A 261 -9.52 15.55 24.16
CA VAL A 261 -10.84 15.58 23.51
C VAL A 261 -11.94 15.16 24.49
N MET A 262 -11.75 14.10 25.28
CA MET A 262 -12.73 13.65 26.26
C MET A 262 -12.99 14.69 27.36
N ARG A 263 -11.97 15.34 27.87
CA ARG A 263 -12.12 16.42 28.85
C ARG A 263 -12.95 17.60 28.35
N GLN A 264 -12.94 17.83 27.06
CA GLN A 264 -13.71 18.94 26.45
C GLN A 264 -15.14 18.55 26.08
N GLN A 265 -15.55 17.26 26.26
CA GLN A 265 -16.91 16.82 25.93
C GLN A 265 -17.99 17.34 26.90
N TRP A 266 -17.62 17.98 28.00
CA TRP A 266 -18.56 18.54 28.97
C TRP A 266 -19.58 19.51 28.31
N VAL A 267 -19.17 20.25 27.26
CA VAL A 267 -20.08 21.15 26.52
C VAL A 267 -21.20 20.35 25.85
N ALA A 268 -20.86 19.25 25.15
CA ALA A 268 -21.85 18.38 24.54
C ALA A 268 -22.77 17.75 25.61
N PHE A 269 -22.19 17.36 26.76
CA PHE A 269 -22.94 16.82 27.88
C PHE A 269 -23.98 17.84 28.43
N VAL A 270 -23.57 19.10 28.65
CA VAL A 270 -24.49 20.17 29.11
C VAL A 270 -25.60 20.43 28.10
N VAL A 271 -25.25 20.46 26.80
CA VAL A 271 -26.26 20.64 25.73
C VAL A 271 -27.28 19.49 25.71
N LEU A 272 -26.82 18.25 25.84
CA LEU A 272 -27.70 17.07 25.88
C LEU A 272 -28.53 17.03 27.17
N LEU A 273 -27.95 17.41 28.31
CA LEU A 273 -28.67 17.52 29.58
C LEU A 273 -29.79 18.56 29.49
N ALA A 274 -29.50 19.73 28.92
CA ALA A 274 -30.54 20.76 28.70
C ALA A 274 -31.65 20.24 27.78
N GLY A 275 -31.31 19.53 26.71
CA GLY A 275 -32.28 18.87 25.83
C GLY A 275 -33.13 17.81 26.56
N ALA A 276 -32.51 16.99 27.41
CA ALA A 276 -33.22 15.98 28.21
C ALA A 276 -34.20 16.62 29.21
N LEU A 277 -33.75 17.69 29.89
CA LEU A 277 -34.66 18.45 30.80
C LEU A 277 -35.84 19.08 30.05
N LEU A 278 -35.63 19.60 28.84
CA LEU A 278 -36.73 20.10 28.01
C LEU A 278 -37.65 18.99 27.53
N SER A 279 -37.09 17.84 27.13
CA SER A 279 -37.87 16.66 26.68
C SER A 279 -38.72 16.06 27.79
N LEU A 280 -38.36 16.21 29.05
CA LEU A 280 -39.16 15.80 30.21
C LEU A 280 -40.08 16.93 30.71
N GLY A 281 -39.52 18.12 30.87
CA GLY A 281 -40.20 19.23 31.55
C GLY A 281 -41.38 19.80 30.79
N VAL A 282 -41.26 19.94 29.45
CA VAL A 282 -42.33 20.53 28.63
C VAL A 282 -43.58 19.60 28.57
N PRO A 283 -43.43 18.30 28.30
CA PRO A 283 -44.60 17.39 28.37
C PRO A 283 -45.19 17.27 29.77
N ALA A 284 -44.31 17.20 30.82
CA ALA A 284 -44.78 17.16 32.21
C ALA A 284 -45.59 18.42 32.60
N TRP A 285 -45.12 19.60 32.20
CA TRP A 285 -45.83 20.86 32.42
C TRP A 285 -47.17 20.91 31.66
N ALA A 286 -47.23 20.46 30.40
CA ALA A 286 -48.44 20.39 29.60
C ALA A 286 -49.47 19.41 30.22
N ALA A 287 -49.01 18.28 30.76
CA ALA A 287 -49.83 17.32 31.46
C ALA A 287 -50.40 17.87 32.78
N ALA A 288 -49.57 18.59 33.57
CA ALA A 288 -50.02 19.26 34.80
C ALA A 288 -51.10 20.31 34.53
N GLN A 289 -51.15 20.87 33.34
CA GLN A 289 -52.22 21.77 32.86
C GLN A 289 -53.45 21.04 32.27
N GLY A 290 -53.44 19.70 32.24
CA GLY A 290 -54.52 18.90 31.65
C GLY A 290 -54.60 19.00 30.13
N ARG A 291 -53.57 19.48 29.43
CA ARG A 291 -53.56 19.68 27.96
C ARG A 291 -53.27 18.40 27.19
N ILE A 292 -52.59 17.44 27.80
CA ILE A 292 -52.22 16.17 27.21
C ILE A 292 -52.49 15.00 28.14
N GLY A 293 -52.78 13.83 27.54
CA GLY A 293 -53.02 12.58 28.25
C GLY A 293 -51.72 11.79 28.54
N ALA A 294 -51.83 10.70 29.29
CA ALA A 294 -50.69 9.85 29.65
C ALA A 294 -50.03 9.21 28.43
N ASP A 295 -50.78 8.86 27.40
CA ASP A 295 -50.33 8.31 26.13
C ASP A 295 -49.46 9.33 25.35
N GLU A 296 -49.88 10.59 25.36
CA GLU A 296 -49.19 11.69 24.72
C GLU A 296 -47.90 12.06 25.46
N ILE A 297 -47.86 11.98 26.80
CA ILE A 297 -46.63 12.17 27.59
C ILE A 297 -45.59 11.17 27.14
N VAL A 298 -45.93 9.87 27.10
CA VAL A 298 -45.00 8.81 26.69
C VAL A 298 -44.51 9.05 25.28
N ARG A 299 -45.39 9.38 24.34
CA ARG A 299 -45.07 9.67 22.95
C ARG A 299 -44.06 10.80 22.83
N TYR A 300 -44.32 11.95 23.48
CA TYR A 300 -43.46 13.13 23.34
C TYR A 300 -42.15 13.00 24.09
N VAL A 301 -42.10 12.36 25.24
CA VAL A 301 -40.87 12.10 25.99
C VAL A 301 -39.94 11.18 25.19
N LEU A 302 -40.49 10.07 24.68
CA LEU A 302 -39.69 9.13 23.86
C LEU A 302 -39.21 9.78 22.57
N ALA A 303 -40.03 10.58 21.89
CA ALA A 303 -39.61 11.30 20.69
C ALA A 303 -38.49 12.30 21.00
N GLY A 304 -38.56 13.02 22.14
CA GLY A 304 -37.49 13.93 22.57
C GLY A 304 -36.17 13.23 22.84
N PHE A 305 -36.18 12.11 23.59
CA PHE A 305 -34.99 11.32 23.84
C PHE A 305 -34.43 10.66 22.58
N ALA A 306 -35.31 10.14 21.71
CA ALA A 306 -34.89 9.57 20.42
C ALA A 306 -34.19 10.62 19.55
N LEU A 307 -34.71 11.86 19.51
CA LEU A 307 -34.09 12.96 18.79
C LEU A 307 -32.68 13.30 19.34
N LEU A 308 -32.53 13.38 20.66
CA LEU A 308 -31.23 13.65 21.29
C LEU A 308 -30.25 12.51 21.06
N SER A 309 -30.70 11.25 21.06
CA SER A 309 -29.81 10.10 20.78
C SER A 309 -29.19 10.14 19.37
N MET A 310 -29.84 10.81 18.42
CA MET A 310 -29.32 10.99 17.05
C MET A 310 -28.16 11.98 16.95
N SER A 311 -27.85 12.72 18.02
CA SER A 311 -26.64 13.53 18.11
C SER A 311 -25.36 12.68 18.14
N PHE A 312 -25.46 11.47 18.66
CA PHE A 312 -24.32 10.56 18.79
C PHE A 312 -24.02 9.87 17.47
N VAL A 313 -22.92 10.25 16.81
CA VAL A 313 -22.49 9.70 15.52
C VAL A 313 -21.20 8.92 15.71
N TRP A 314 -21.34 7.61 15.93
CA TRP A 314 -20.20 6.69 16.01
C TRP A 314 -19.35 6.70 14.73
N GLN A 315 -20.02 6.89 13.58
CA GLN A 315 -19.41 6.91 12.25
C GLN A 315 -18.58 8.16 11.95
N ALA A 316 -18.61 9.20 12.81
CA ALA A 316 -17.86 10.43 12.57
C ALA A 316 -16.35 10.19 12.40
N ASN A 317 -15.78 9.29 13.21
CA ASN A 317 -14.37 8.91 13.08
C ASN A 317 -14.09 8.19 11.75
N ALA A 318 -14.98 7.29 11.33
CA ALA A 318 -14.86 6.57 10.07
C ALA A 318 -14.85 7.52 8.86
N ILE A 319 -15.73 8.51 8.88
CA ILE A 319 -15.85 9.51 7.82
C ILE A 319 -14.59 10.35 7.72
N GLU A 320 -14.09 10.89 8.84
CA GLU A 320 -12.90 11.74 8.85
C GLU A 320 -11.64 10.97 8.46
N GLN A 321 -11.47 9.73 8.91
CA GLN A 321 -10.35 8.89 8.49
C GLN A 321 -10.46 8.51 7.00
N ALA A 322 -11.66 8.22 6.50
CA ALA A 322 -11.86 7.93 5.09
C ALA A 322 -11.51 9.12 4.19
N HIS A 323 -11.72 10.37 4.64
CA HIS A 323 -11.25 11.56 3.92
C HIS A 323 -9.73 11.59 3.81
N VAL A 324 -9.01 11.26 4.88
CA VAL A 324 -7.53 11.16 4.86
C VAL A 324 -7.08 10.07 3.90
N CYS A 325 -7.72 8.88 3.94
CA CYS A 325 -7.42 7.78 3.04
C CYS A 325 -7.73 8.11 1.56
N LEU A 326 -8.84 8.81 1.30
CA LEU A 326 -9.21 9.24 -0.05
C LEU A 326 -8.23 10.28 -0.61
N ALA A 327 -7.81 11.24 0.23
CA ALA A 327 -6.79 12.21 -0.13
C ALA A 327 -5.43 11.53 -0.43
N ALA A 328 -5.05 10.52 0.36
CA ALA A 328 -3.86 9.71 0.10
C ALA A 328 -3.97 8.96 -1.24
N LEU A 329 -5.13 8.37 -1.56
CA LEU A 329 -5.37 7.73 -2.85
C LEU A 329 -5.20 8.70 -4.03
N GLU A 330 -5.70 9.93 -3.90
CA GLU A 330 -5.52 10.95 -4.95
C GLU A 330 -4.05 11.36 -5.10
N ARG A 331 -3.27 11.44 -4.01
CA ARG A 331 -1.82 11.70 -4.09
C ARG A 331 -1.07 10.55 -4.74
N VAL A 332 -1.41 9.28 -4.42
CA VAL A 332 -0.87 8.11 -5.11
C VAL A 332 -1.19 8.16 -6.60
N ARG A 333 -2.44 8.46 -6.97
CA ARG A 333 -2.84 8.64 -8.36
C ARG A 333 -2.05 9.76 -9.06
N ALA A 334 -1.82 10.87 -8.39
CA ALA A 334 -1.01 11.96 -8.91
C ALA A 334 0.45 11.54 -9.10
N ALA A 335 1.06 10.89 -8.09
CA ALA A 335 2.45 10.43 -8.16
C ALA A 335 2.69 9.41 -9.29
N VAL A 336 1.67 8.57 -9.58
CA VAL A 336 1.74 7.57 -10.67
C VAL A 336 1.44 8.20 -12.04
N ARG A 337 0.55 9.22 -12.10
CA ARG A 337 0.16 9.90 -13.36
C ARG A 337 1.14 10.97 -13.81
N LEU A 338 1.92 11.53 -12.88
CA LEU A 338 2.97 12.46 -13.26
C LEU A 338 3.95 11.68 -14.15
N PRO A 339 4.06 12.00 -15.46
CA PRO A 339 5.22 11.56 -16.20
C PRO A 339 6.42 12.04 -15.40
N ALA A 340 7.52 11.33 -15.49
CA ALA A 340 8.80 11.72 -14.89
C ALA A 340 9.31 13.10 -15.40
N THR A 341 8.41 14.03 -15.64
CA THR A 341 8.59 15.31 -16.30
C THR A 341 8.98 16.42 -15.34
N ASP A 342 8.85 16.22 -14.01
CA ASP A 342 9.33 17.22 -13.05
C ASP A 342 10.83 17.10 -12.72
N ALA A 343 11.49 16.02 -13.20
CA ALA A 343 12.94 16.02 -13.36
C ALA A 343 13.38 16.67 -14.68
N ALA A 344 12.46 17.05 -15.54
CA ALA A 344 12.69 17.63 -16.87
C ALA A 344 12.59 19.18 -16.88
N THR A 345 12.91 19.87 -15.77
CA THR A 345 13.41 21.26 -15.85
C THR A 345 14.93 21.30 -16.05
N ALA A 346 15.59 20.15 -16.15
CA ALA A 346 16.88 20.06 -16.82
C ALA A 346 16.57 19.63 -18.27
N ASP A 347 16.83 20.51 -19.22
CA ASP A 347 16.81 20.26 -20.67
C ASP A 347 17.66 19.02 -21.04
N GLY A 348 17.17 17.83 -20.77
CA GLY A 348 17.75 16.57 -21.21
C GLY A 348 16.76 15.91 -22.16
N PRO A 349 16.96 15.93 -23.48
CA PRO A 349 16.12 15.21 -24.40
C PRO A 349 16.31 13.71 -24.16
N THR A 350 15.33 13.04 -23.55
CA THR A 350 15.12 11.63 -23.81
C THR A 350 14.83 11.53 -25.30
N SER A 351 15.86 11.24 -26.07
CA SER A 351 15.72 11.06 -27.51
C SER A 351 14.82 9.85 -27.74
N ASP A 352 13.57 10.09 -28.16
CA ASP A 352 12.65 9.07 -28.71
C ASP A 352 13.22 8.40 -29.97
N ALA A 353 14.37 8.84 -30.44
CA ALA A 353 15.06 8.24 -31.57
C ALA A 353 15.84 6.99 -31.10
N ALA A 354 15.29 5.82 -31.42
CA ALA A 354 16.01 4.56 -31.25
C ALA A 354 17.39 4.62 -31.94
N THR A 355 18.41 4.00 -31.32
CA THR A 355 19.74 3.92 -31.95
C THR A 355 19.67 3.06 -33.20
N SER A 356 20.10 3.59 -34.33
CA SER A 356 20.01 2.90 -35.63
C SER A 356 20.90 1.66 -35.72
N ASP A 357 21.94 1.58 -34.88
CA ASP A 357 22.92 0.48 -34.84
C ASP A 357 22.63 -0.58 -33.76
N GLY A 358 21.48 -0.47 -33.06
CA GLY A 358 21.08 -1.40 -32.01
C GLY A 358 21.91 -1.32 -30.72
N SER A 359 22.83 -0.35 -30.61
CA SER A 359 23.65 -0.15 -29.40
C SER A 359 22.89 0.59 -28.28
N ILE A 360 23.33 0.39 -27.04
CA ILE A 360 22.92 1.16 -25.89
C ILE A 360 24.03 2.16 -25.58
N ARG A 361 23.69 3.45 -25.38
CA ARG A 361 24.70 4.49 -25.15
C ARG A 361 24.34 5.34 -23.95
N PHE A 362 25.32 5.54 -23.07
CA PHE A 362 25.30 6.52 -22.01
C PHE A 362 26.12 7.74 -22.47
N GLU A 363 25.50 8.91 -22.49
CA GLU A 363 26.11 10.15 -22.98
C GLU A 363 26.07 11.18 -21.85
N GLY A 364 27.20 11.36 -21.12
CA GLY A 364 27.33 12.32 -20.02
C GLY A 364 26.41 12.04 -18.82
N VAL A 365 26.11 10.77 -18.55
CA VAL A 365 25.11 10.39 -17.56
C VAL A 365 25.63 10.56 -16.14
N SER A 366 24.91 11.38 -15.35
CA SER A 366 25.08 11.44 -13.90
C SER A 366 23.78 11.07 -13.19
N PHE A 367 23.89 10.50 -11.99
CA PHE A 367 22.73 10.06 -11.22
C PHE A 367 22.91 10.24 -9.72
N ALA A 368 21.84 10.71 -9.06
CA ALA A 368 21.69 10.77 -7.60
C ALA A 368 20.35 10.17 -7.17
N TYR A 369 20.32 9.51 -6.01
CA TYR A 369 19.07 9.05 -5.39
C TYR A 369 18.40 10.21 -4.63
N GLY A 370 17.21 10.63 -5.07
CA GLY A 370 16.49 11.76 -4.47
C GLY A 370 17.34 13.03 -4.44
N ASP A 371 17.36 13.69 -3.28
CA ASP A 371 18.18 14.90 -3.04
C ASP A 371 19.60 14.57 -2.51
N GLY A 372 20.01 13.31 -2.60
CA GLY A 372 21.33 12.85 -2.12
C GLY A 372 22.48 13.27 -3.02
N PRO A 373 23.74 12.98 -2.59
CA PRO A 373 24.90 13.23 -3.43
C PRO A 373 24.88 12.33 -4.68
N PRO A 374 25.45 12.79 -5.81
CA PRO A 374 25.59 11.97 -6.99
C PRO A 374 26.38 10.69 -6.74
N VAL A 375 25.87 9.57 -7.28
CA VAL A 375 26.50 8.24 -7.20
C VAL A 375 27.22 7.90 -8.49
N LEU A 376 26.75 8.41 -9.63
CA LEU A 376 27.41 8.30 -10.92
C LEU A 376 27.67 9.70 -11.48
N HIS A 377 28.84 9.87 -12.09
CA HIS A 377 29.34 11.15 -12.56
C HIS A 377 29.82 11.03 -14.02
N ASP A 378 29.14 11.71 -14.93
CA ASP A 378 29.58 11.91 -16.32
C ASP A 378 29.96 10.58 -17.01
N ILE A 379 29.07 9.60 -16.94
CA ILE A 379 29.29 8.28 -17.53
C ILE A 379 29.11 8.34 -19.04
N HIS A 380 30.16 7.91 -19.75
CA HIS A 380 30.16 7.70 -21.18
C HIS A 380 30.50 6.23 -21.45
N VAL A 381 29.56 5.46 -21.96
CA VAL A 381 29.78 4.06 -22.36
C VAL A 381 28.81 3.66 -23.47
N ARG A 382 29.29 2.87 -24.41
CA ARG A 382 28.50 2.27 -25.48
C ARG A 382 28.54 0.74 -25.34
N LEU A 383 27.39 0.10 -25.36
CA LEU A 383 27.26 -1.36 -25.37
C LEU A 383 26.78 -1.79 -26.76
N GLY A 384 27.58 -2.58 -27.43
CA GLY A 384 27.28 -3.11 -28.77
C GLY A 384 26.24 -4.25 -28.71
N PRO A 385 25.49 -4.49 -29.79
CA PRO A 385 24.61 -5.65 -29.87
C PRO A 385 25.40 -6.95 -29.86
N GLY A 386 25.03 -7.89 -28.98
CA GLY A 386 25.70 -9.20 -28.83
C GLY A 386 27.05 -9.16 -28.12
N GLU A 387 27.46 -8.00 -27.59
CA GLU A 387 28.71 -7.83 -26.87
C GLU A 387 28.61 -8.34 -25.42
N VAL A 388 29.68 -8.96 -24.93
CA VAL A 388 29.82 -9.38 -23.53
C VAL A 388 30.72 -8.37 -22.79
N VAL A 389 30.13 -7.60 -21.89
CA VAL A 389 30.82 -6.54 -21.13
C VAL A 389 30.88 -6.89 -19.65
N ALA A 390 32.09 -6.85 -19.07
CA ALA A 390 32.27 -6.96 -17.63
C ALA A 390 32.40 -5.58 -16.98
N VAL A 391 31.57 -5.27 -16.00
CA VAL A 391 31.69 -4.07 -15.16
C VAL A 391 32.35 -4.43 -13.85
N VAL A 392 33.52 -3.88 -13.62
CA VAL A 392 34.36 -4.15 -12.44
C VAL A 392 34.56 -2.87 -11.62
N GLY A 393 34.94 -3.00 -10.36
CA GLY A 393 35.17 -1.88 -9.48
C GLY A 393 34.93 -2.21 -8.01
N ARG A 394 35.38 -1.33 -7.11
CA ARG A 394 35.22 -1.50 -5.66
C ARG A 394 33.76 -1.50 -5.24
N ASN A 395 33.49 -2.05 -4.04
CA ASN A 395 32.14 -1.95 -3.45
C ASN A 395 31.77 -0.47 -3.21
N GLY A 396 30.56 -0.09 -3.59
CA GLY A 396 30.12 1.32 -3.53
C GLY A 396 30.49 2.18 -4.75
N ALA A 397 31.23 1.66 -5.74
CA ALA A 397 31.60 2.42 -6.94
C ALA A 397 30.41 2.83 -7.86
N GLY A 398 29.18 2.34 -7.61
CA GLY A 398 28.01 2.68 -8.40
C GLY A 398 27.57 1.60 -9.41
N LYS A 399 28.17 0.40 -9.41
CA LYS A 399 27.88 -0.68 -10.38
C LYS A 399 26.38 -1.07 -10.42
N THR A 400 25.77 -1.35 -9.27
CA THR A 400 24.34 -1.69 -9.19
C THR A 400 23.45 -0.51 -9.62
N THR A 401 23.89 0.73 -9.40
CA THR A 401 23.20 1.94 -9.88
C THR A 401 23.25 2.02 -11.41
N LEU A 402 24.41 1.72 -12.01
CA LEU A 402 24.54 1.63 -13.47
C LEU A 402 23.58 0.57 -14.06
N VAL A 403 23.49 -0.61 -13.41
CA VAL A 403 22.52 -1.66 -13.80
C VAL A 403 21.09 -1.17 -13.73
N LYS A 404 20.70 -0.48 -12.67
CA LYS A 404 19.33 0.06 -12.52
C LYS A 404 18.99 1.07 -13.61
N LEU A 405 19.93 1.94 -14.00
CA LEU A 405 19.77 2.86 -15.13
C LEU A 405 19.68 2.10 -16.46
N LEU A 406 20.54 1.11 -16.67
CA LEU A 406 20.56 0.28 -17.86
C LEU A 406 19.24 -0.51 -18.02
N ALA A 407 18.69 -0.99 -16.93
CA ALA A 407 17.39 -1.68 -16.90
C ALA A 407 16.18 -0.71 -17.08
N GLY A 408 16.40 0.60 -17.13
CA GLY A 408 15.34 1.60 -17.23
C GLY A 408 14.48 1.72 -15.96
N LEU A 409 15.03 1.32 -14.80
CA LEU A 409 14.33 1.41 -13.50
C LEU A 409 14.39 2.82 -12.93
N HIS A 410 15.43 3.58 -13.23
CA HIS A 410 15.62 4.98 -12.87
C HIS A 410 15.90 5.84 -14.10
N ALA A 411 15.62 7.14 -14.01
CA ALA A 411 16.06 8.12 -14.97
C ALA A 411 17.43 8.71 -14.58
N PRO A 412 18.32 9.05 -15.52
CA PRO A 412 19.50 9.82 -15.20
C PRO A 412 19.11 11.21 -14.67
N THR A 413 19.90 11.75 -13.73
CA THR A 413 19.71 13.12 -13.23
C THR A 413 20.17 14.14 -14.28
N THR A 414 21.27 13.85 -14.99
CA THR A 414 21.76 14.61 -16.14
C THR A 414 22.30 13.67 -17.20
N GLY A 415 22.46 14.16 -18.42
CA GLY A 415 22.89 13.33 -19.56
C GLY A 415 21.75 12.50 -20.15
N THR A 416 22.08 11.60 -21.06
CA THR A 416 21.07 10.83 -21.81
C THR A 416 21.48 9.36 -21.92
N VAL A 417 20.49 8.45 -21.71
CA VAL A 417 20.62 7.03 -22.06
C VAL A 417 19.87 6.80 -23.36
N ARG A 418 20.61 6.48 -24.44
CA ARG A 418 20.01 6.13 -25.75
C ARG A 418 19.83 4.63 -25.85
N LEU A 419 18.64 4.20 -26.20
CA LEU A 419 18.22 2.81 -26.26
C LEU A 419 17.91 2.39 -27.70
N PRO A 420 18.02 1.09 -28.04
CA PRO A 420 17.71 0.58 -29.39
C PRO A 420 16.20 0.52 -29.70
N VAL A 421 15.34 0.74 -28.70
CA VAL A 421 13.89 0.78 -28.81
C VAL A 421 13.36 1.91 -27.91
N PRO A 422 12.12 2.39 -28.14
CA PRO A 422 11.50 3.37 -27.25
C PRO A 422 11.51 2.90 -25.79
N GLU A 423 11.70 3.82 -24.85
CA GLU A 423 11.82 3.52 -23.40
C GLU A 423 10.65 2.67 -22.87
N ALA A 424 9.43 2.94 -23.33
CA ALA A 424 8.25 2.17 -22.93
C ALA A 424 8.33 0.68 -23.31
N ALA A 425 9.03 0.33 -24.40
CA ALA A 425 9.26 -1.05 -24.84
C ALA A 425 10.53 -1.66 -24.27
N TRP A 426 11.44 -0.84 -23.70
CA TRP A 426 12.77 -1.28 -23.30
C TRP A 426 12.76 -2.38 -22.25
N ARG A 427 11.91 -2.30 -21.23
CA ARG A 427 11.81 -3.34 -20.20
C ARG A 427 11.41 -4.71 -20.76
N GLY A 428 10.64 -4.72 -21.85
CA GLY A 428 10.36 -5.92 -22.60
C GLY A 428 11.59 -6.53 -23.29
N GLN A 429 12.72 -5.82 -23.33
CA GLN A 429 13.95 -6.24 -23.98
C GLN A 429 15.07 -6.59 -23.01
N VAL A 430 14.86 -6.42 -21.70
CA VAL A 430 15.88 -6.59 -20.64
C VAL A 430 15.54 -7.77 -19.75
N ALA A 431 16.53 -8.61 -19.47
CA ALA A 431 16.52 -9.58 -18.39
C ALA A 431 17.57 -9.18 -17.36
N VAL A 432 17.22 -9.17 -16.08
CA VAL A 432 18.16 -8.79 -15.00
C VAL A 432 18.15 -9.85 -13.91
N LEU A 433 19.35 -10.28 -13.51
CA LEU A 433 19.58 -11.00 -12.27
C LEU A 433 20.20 -10.02 -11.26
N PHE A 434 19.41 -9.59 -10.28
CA PHE A 434 19.91 -8.77 -9.16
C PHE A 434 20.56 -9.64 -8.09
N GLN A 435 21.44 -9.06 -7.28
CA GLN A 435 22.07 -9.72 -6.14
C GLN A 435 21.04 -10.14 -5.09
N ASP A 436 20.01 -9.32 -4.86
CA ASP A 436 18.88 -9.52 -3.93
C ASP A 436 17.61 -10.02 -4.64
N PHE A 437 17.74 -11.03 -5.46
CA PHE A 437 16.63 -11.59 -6.24
C PHE A 437 15.49 -12.14 -5.37
N VAL A 438 14.26 -12.01 -5.86
CA VAL A 438 13.06 -12.50 -5.17
C VAL A 438 12.92 -14.01 -5.26
N ARG A 439 12.61 -14.64 -4.10
CA ARG A 439 12.32 -16.07 -3.94
C ARG A 439 10.81 -16.26 -3.93
N TYR A 440 10.24 -16.69 -5.05
CA TYR A 440 8.79 -16.86 -5.15
C TYR A 440 8.38 -18.25 -4.62
N PRO A 441 7.33 -18.33 -3.76
CA PRO A 441 6.81 -19.60 -3.26
C PRO A 441 5.92 -20.29 -4.31
N MET A 442 6.51 -20.61 -5.45
CA MET A 442 5.91 -21.23 -6.62
C MET A 442 6.67 -22.49 -6.97
N THR A 443 6.20 -23.26 -7.96
CA THR A 443 6.94 -24.41 -8.48
C THR A 443 8.27 -24.00 -9.13
N LEU A 444 9.19 -24.95 -9.30
CA LEU A 444 10.46 -24.69 -9.99
C LEU A 444 10.20 -24.20 -11.42
N ALA A 445 9.27 -24.84 -12.16
CA ALA A 445 8.91 -24.43 -13.51
C ALA A 445 8.36 -23.01 -13.56
N GLU A 446 7.39 -22.68 -12.70
CA GLU A 446 6.80 -21.34 -12.62
C GLU A 446 7.85 -20.28 -12.29
N ASN A 447 8.75 -20.56 -11.35
CA ASN A 447 9.85 -19.65 -10.99
C ASN A 447 10.73 -19.30 -12.19
N VAL A 448 11.04 -20.25 -13.04
CA VAL A 448 11.86 -20.02 -14.24
C VAL A 448 11.04 -19.29 -15.32
N MET A 449 9.79 -19.71 -15.54
CA MET A 449 8.90 -19.09 -16.54
C MET A 449 8.55 -17.63 -16.26
N LEU A 450 8.69 -17.15 -15.01
CA LEU A 450 8.52 -15.72 -14.70
C LEU A 450 9.42 -14.80 -15.53
N GLY A 451 10.52 -15.29 -16.09
CA GLY A 451 11.39 -14.54 -17.00
C GLY A 451 10.68 -14.06 -18.29
N ALA A 452 9.72 -14.86 -18.78
CA ALA A 452 8.88 -14.53 -19.94
C ALA A 452 7.50 -15.19 -19.75
N SER A 453 6.73 -14.72 -18.77
CA SER A 453 5.48 -15.33 -18.31
C SER A 453 4.35 -15.33 -19.34
N ASP A 454 4.47 -14.51 -20.38
CA ASP A 454 3.58 -14.43 -21.55
C ASP A 454 3.87 -15.52 -22.61
N GLN A 455 4.99 -16.23 -22.48
CA GLN A 455 5.44 -17.25 -23.42
C GLN A 455 5.80 -18.56 -22.66
N PRO A 456 4.80 -19.32 -22.19
CA PRO A 456 5.06 -20.57 -21.47
C PRO A 456 5.66 -21.63 -22.39
N ASP A 457 6.91 -22.05 -22.10
CA ASP A 457 7.64 -23.10 -22.82
C ASP A 457 8.29 -24.08 -21.81
N PRO A 458 7.64 -25.22 -21.51
CA PRO A 458 8.19 -26.21 -20.57
C PRO A 458 9.54 -26.78 -20.99
N ASP A 459 9.79 -26.93 -22.31
CA ASP A 459 11.09 -27.39 -22.79
C ASP A 459 12.15 -26.30 -22.68
N GLY A 460 11.76 -25.02 -22.86
CA GLY A 460 12.59 -23.86 -22.56
C GLY A 460 13.02 -23.81 -21.11
N VAL A 461 12.15 -24.18 -20.17
CA VAL A 461 12.50 -24.27 -18.73
C VAL A 461 13.66 -25.25 -18.52
N ARG A 462 13.58 -26.46 -19.12
CA ARG A 462 14.66 -27.46 -19.02
C ARG A 462 15.95 -26.95 -19.67
N ARG A 463 15.86 -26.28 -20.83
CA ARG A 463 17.03 -25.66 -21.48
C ARG A 463 17.65 -24.58 -20.59
N ALA A 464 16.86 -23.71 -19.99
CA ALA A 464 17.35 -22.65 -19.12
C ALA A 464 18.01 -23.20 -17.86
N LEU A 465 17.44 -24.25 -17.24
CA LEU A 465 18.03 -24.92 -16.09
C LEU A 465 19.39 -25.57 -16.44
N ARG A 466 19.50 -26.22 -17.61
CA ARG A 466 20.79 -26.76 -18.09
C ARG A 466 21.84 -25.68 -18.26
N LEU A 467 21.48 -24.56 -18.88
CA LEU A 467 22.41 -23.43 -19.05
C LEU A 467 22.83 -22.79 -17.72
N ALA A 468 21.91 -22.76 -16.76
CA ALA A 468 22.18 -22.27 -15.39
C ALA A 468 22.93 -23.30 -14.51
N VAL A 469 23.38 -24.44 -15.05
CA VAL A 469 24.02 -25.54 -14.31
C VAL A 469 23.15 -25.95 -13.11
N ALA A 470 21.88 -26.14 -13.37
CA ALA A 470 20.83 -26.45 -12.38
C ALA A 470 20.06 -27.74 -12.69
N ASP A 471 20.64 -28.62 -13.52
CA ASP A 471 20.03 -29.91 -13.87
C ASP A 471 19.82 -30.78 -12.63
N ASP A 472 20.75 -30.73 -11.67
CA ASP A 472 20.72 -31.42 -10.39
C ASP A 472 19.48 -31.11 -9.56
N LEU A 473 18.91 -29.92 -9.71
CA LEU A 473 17.69 -29.53 -8.97
C LEU A 473 16.48 -30.34 -9.44
N VAL A 474 16.35 -30.60 -10.73
CA VAL A 474 15.21 -31.36 -11.27
C VAL A 474 15.22 -32.80 -10.79
N GLU A 475 16.42 -33.38 -10.65
CA GLU A 475 16.60 -34.78 -10.21
C GLU A 475 16.48 -34.94 -8.69
N THR A 476 16.92 -33.94 -7.93
CA THR A 476 16.94 -34.00 -6.46
C THR A 476 15.62 -33.59 -5.83
N LEU A 477 14.80 -32.82 -6.52
CA LEU A 477 13.52 -32.36 -6.00
C LEU A 477 12.44 -33.45 -6.12
N PRO A 478 11.58 -33.66 -5.08
CA PRO A 478 10.67 -34.79 -5.00
C PRO A 478 9.60 -34.84 -6.08
N TYR A 479 9.26 -33.71 -6.67
CA TYR A 479 8.30 -33.58 -7.76
C TYR A 479 8.93 -32.91 -9.00
N GLY A 480 10.26 -32.91 -9.11
CA GLY A 480 10.98 -32.31 -10.21
C GLY A 480 10.58 -30.84 -10.45
N LEU A 481 10.15 -30.52 -11.65
CA LEU A 481 9.72 -29.17 -12.05
C LEU A 481 8.48 -28.67 -11.31
N ASP A 482 7.62 -29.55 -10.80
CA ASP A 482 6.37 -29.21 -10.12
C ASP A 482 6.55 -29.06 -8.60
N THR A 483 7.79 -29.15 -8.09
CA THR A 483 8.08 -28.95 -6.68
C THR A 483 7.92 -27.48 -6.29
N VAL A 484 7.09 -27.20 -5.30
CA VAL A 484 6.93 -25.85 -4.72
C VAL A 484 8.17 -25.48 -3.90
N LEU A 485 8.79 -24.34 -4.19
CA LEU A 485 10.05 -23.90 -3.61
C LEU A 485 9.83 -23.08 -2.32
N SER A 486 9.07 -23.61 -1.37
CA SER A 486 8.87 -23.00 -0.05
C SER A 486 8.49 -24.07 0.97
N LYS A 487 9.11 -24.01 2.17
CA LYS A 487 8.76 -24.89 3.31
C LYS A 487 7.45 -24.52 4.00
N GLU A 488 6.85 -23.39 3.65
CA GLU A 488 5.60 -22.91 4.25
C GLU A 488 4.37 -23.59 3.64
N PHE A 489 4.55 -24.28 2.51
CA PHE A 489 3.48 -24.98 1.82
C PHE A 489 3.61 -26.50 1.97
N GLU A 490 2.48 -27.19 2.00
CA GLU A 490 2.43 -28.64 2.00
C GLU A 490 3.16 -29.21 0.79
N ARG A 491 4.03 -30.19 1.00
CA ARG A 491 4.93 -30.77 -0.01
C ARG A 491 5.96 -29.80 -0.60
N GLY A 492 6.12 -28.60 -0.02
CA GLY A 492 7.11 -27.63 -0.46
C GLY A 492 8.50 -27.92 0.10
N VAL A 493 9.52 -27.53 -0.65
CA VAL A 493 10.94 -27.74 -0.33
C VAL A 493 11.66 -26.40 -0.26
N GLY A 494 12.45 -26.17 0.79
CA GLY A 494 13.32 -24.98 0.87
C GLY A 494 14.66 -25.24 0.25
N LEU A 495 15.07 -24.38 -0.66
CA LEU A 495 16.38 -24.43 -1.31
C LEU A 495 17.45 -23.71 -0.48
N SER A 496 18.71 -24.11 -0.68
CA SER A 496 19.88 -23.37 -0.20
C SER A 496 20.07 -22.04 -0.97
N GLY A 497 20.90 -21.13 -0.47
CA GLY A 497 21.20 -19.85 -1.17
C GLY A 497 21.75 -20.07 -2.59
N GLY A 498 22.69 -20.99 -2.75
CA GLY A 498 23.28 -21.33 -4.05
C GLY A 498 22.26 -21.98 -5.01
N GLN A 499 21.38 -22.85 -4.50
CA GLN A 499 20.31 -23.43 -5.32
C GLN A 499 19.31 -22.35 -5.78
N TRP A 500 18.93 -21.43 -4.90
CA TRP A 500 18.08 -20.29 -5.26
C TRP A 500 18.74 -19.40 -6.31
N GLN A 501 20.06 -19.21 -6.22
CA GLN A 501 20.81 -18.45 -7.21
C GLN A 501 20.77 -19.11 -8.60
N LYS A 502 20.93 -20.46 -8.68
CA LYS A 502 20.75 -21.22 -9.92
C LYS A 502 19.35 -21.05 -10.51
N VAL A 503 18.30 -21.05 -9.68
CA VAL A 503 16.90 -20.82 -10.13
C VAL A 503 16.73 -19.40 -10.68
N ALA A 504 17.24 -18.38 -9.98
CA ALA A 504 17.17 -17.00 -10.42
C ALA A 504 17.94 -16.76 -11.71
N LEU A 505 19.08 -17.44 -11.86
CA LEU A 505 19.87 -17.44 -13.07
C LEU A 505 19.13 -18.11 -14.24
N ALA A 506 18.51 -19.27 -14.00
CA ALA A 506 17.68 -19.95 -15.02
C ALA A 506 16.52 -19.05 -15.47
N ARG A 507 15.90 -18.29 -14.55
CA ARG A 507 14.86 -17.28 -14.87
C ARG A 507 15.38 -16.22 -15.84
N ALA A 508 16.57 -15.66 -15.59
CA ALA A 508 17.17 -14.64 -16.43
C ALA A 508 17.57 -15.19 -17.81
N VAL A 509 18.14 -16.40 -17.85
CA VAL A 509 18.47 -17.11 -19.09
C VAL A 509 17.21 -17.45 -19.89
N TYR A 510 16.16 -17.92 -19.25
CA TYR A 510 14.87 -18.18 -19.89
C TYR A 510 14.31 -16.93 -20.56
N ALA A 511 14.37 -15.78 -19.88
CA ALA A 511 13.98 -14.50 -20.45
C ALA A 511 14.79 -14.16 -21.72
N ALA A 512 16.11 -14.33 -21.67
CA ALA A 512 16.98 -14.09 -22.82
C ALA A 512 16.67 -15.02 -24.01
N GLN A 513 16.36 -16.31 -23.77
CA GLN A 513 15.94 -17.25 -24.79
C GLN A 513 14.60 -16.88 -25.44
N HIS A 514 13.76 -16.09 -24.75
CA HIS A 514 12.44 -15.65 -25.21
C HIS A 514 12.42 -14.20 -25.71
N GLY A 515 13.51 -13.77 -26.34
CA GLY A 515 13.57 -12.52 -27.12
C GLY A 515 14.03 -11.28 -26.36
N ARG A 516 14.54 -11.41 -25.13
CA ARG A 516 15.24 -10.29 -24.48
C ARG A 516 16.59 -10.06 -25.15
N ARG A 517 16.92 -8.80 -25.44
CA ARG A 517 18.14 -8.41 -26.15
C ARG A 517 19.30 -8.07 -25.23
N LEU A 518 19.00 -7.76 -23.97
CA LEU A 518 20.00 -7.46 -22.95
C LEU A 518 19.81 -8.40 -21.77
N LEU A 519 20.89 -9.06 -21.34
CA LEU A 519 20.97 -9.84 -20.10
C LEU A 519 21.96 -9.15 -19.16
N VAL A 520 21.48 -8.69 -18.00
CA VAL A 520 22.33 -8.11 -16.97
C VAL A 520 22.40 -9.06 -15.79
N MET A 521 23.60 -9.32 -15.29
CA MET A 521 23.84 -10.22 -14.17
C MET A 521 24.71 -9.53 -13.11
N ASP A 522 24.13 -9.29 -11.92
CA ASP A 522 24.84 -8.70 -10.79
C ASP A 522 25.32 -9.82 -9.85
N GLU A 523 26.63 -10.09 -9.86
CA GLU A 523 27.31 -11.16 -9.11
C GLU A 523 26.66 -12.56 -9.30
N PRO A 524 26.52 -13.05 -10.54
CA PRO A 524 25.71 -14.25 -10.84
C PRO A 524 26.22 -15.52 -10.15
N THR A 525 27.47 -15.54 -9.70
CA THR A 525 28.18 -16.72 -9.20
C THR A 525 28.65 -16.60 -7.75
N ALA A 526 28.13 -15.61 -6.99
CA ALA A 526 28.61 -15.33 -5.62
C ALA A 526 28.60 -16.55 -4.67
N HIS A 527 27.69 -17.52 -4.90
CA HIS A 527 27.50 -18.72 -4.07
C HIS A 527 27.81 -20.01 -4.85
N LEU A 528 28.45 -19.92 -6.01
CA LEU A 528 28.84 -21.08 -6.83
C LEU A 528 30.33 -21.35 -6.71
N ASP A 529 30.70 -22.62 -6.87
CA ASP A 529 32.10 -23.04 -6.93
C ASP A 529 32.76 -22.56 -8.23
N ALA A 530 34.07 -22.33 -8.22
CA ALA A 530 34.79 -21.78 -9.36
C ALA A 530 34.70 -22.63 -10.63
N SER A 531 34.58 -23.97 -10.50
CA SER A 531 34.39 -24.89 -11.62
C SER A 531 33.00 -24.72 -12.28
N VAL A 532 31.95 -24.58 -11.47
CA VAL A 532 30.57 -24.36 -11.92
C VAL A 532 30.43 -22.99 -12.58
N GLU A 533 31.16 -22.01 -12.09
CA GLU A 533 31.20 -20.66 -12.67
C GLU A 533 31.76 -20.63 -14.09
N ALA A 534 32.92 -21.26 -14.30
CA ALA A 534 33.55 -21.33 -15.61
C ALA A 534 32.66 -22.06 -16.63
N GLU A 535 32.04 -23.17 -16.19
CA GLU A 535 31.11 -23.95 -17.01
C GLU A 535 29.86 -23.16 -17.36
N PHE A 536 29.28 -22.44 -16.39
CA PHE A 536 28.14 -21.58 -16.60
C PHE A 536 28.44 -20.49 -17.64
N HIS A 537 29.55 -19.78 -17.47
CA HIS A 537 29.92 -18.68 -18.35
C HIS A 537 30.04 -19.17 -19.80
N ASP A 538 30.77 -20.25 -20.02
CA ASP A 538 30.95 -20.85 -21.36
C ASP A 538 29.63 -21.29 -21.99
N ARG A 539 28.75 -21.91 -21.21
CA ARG A 539 27.45 -22.39 -21.68
C ARG A 539 26.52 -21.22 -22.05
N VAL A 540 26.43 -20.19 -21.19
CA VAL A 540 25.51 -19.06 -21.39
C VAL A 540 25.95 -18.18 -22.55
N VAL A 541 27.22 -17.79 -22.60
CA VAL A 541 27.74 -16.92 -23.67
C VAL A 541 27.58 -17.57 -25.04
N ARG A 542 27.90 -18.88 -25.17
CA ARG A 542 27.73 -19.60 -26.44
C ARG A 542 26.26 -19.78 -26.84
N ALA A 543 25.38 -20.04 -25.87
CA ALA A 543 23.98 -20.32 -26.14
C ALA A 543 23.13 -19.07 -26.43
N LEU A 544 23.57 -17.91 -25.96
CA LEU A 544 22.88 -16.63 -26.10
C LEU A 544 23.56 -15.72 -27.13
N SER A 545 24.12 -16.29 -28.18
CA SER A 545 24.73 -15.51 -29.27
C SER A 545 23.74 -14.48 -29.83
N GLY A 546 24.18 -13.20 -29.87
CA GLY A 546 23.35 -12.06 -30.31
C GLY A 546 22.60 -11.34 -29.18
N VAL A 547 22.63 -11.85 -27.95
CA VAL A 547 22.16 -11.14 -26.76
C VAL A 547 23.33 -10.34 -26.18
N THR A 548 23.16 -9.06 -25.93
CA THR A 548 24.16 -8.25 -25.20
C THR A 548 24.17 -8.70 -23.75
N ILE A 549 25.34 -9.02 -23.20
CA ILE A 549 25.48 -9.51 -21.83
C ILE A 549 26.31 -8.50 -21.02
N VAL A 550 25.79 -8.01 -19.93
CA VAL A 550 26.50 -7.16 -18.97
C VAL A 550 26.64 -7.90 -17.65
N MET A 551 27.86 -8.15 -17.22
CA MET A 551 28.16 -8.87 -15.98
C MET A 551 28.87 -7.96 -14.99
N ILE A 552 28.33 -7.86 -13.78
CA ILE A 552 29.07 -7.33 -12.63
C ILE A 552 29.73 -8.51 -11.94
N SER A 553 31.05 -8.51 -11.90
CA SER A 553 31.80 -9.55 -11.21
C SER A 553 33.06 -8.96 -10.57
N HIS A 554 33.45 -9.53 -9.45
CA HIS A 554 34.72 -9.32 -8.83
C HIS A 554 35.63 -10.56 -8.97
N ARG A 555 35.20 -11.56 -9.75
CA ARG A 555 35.95 -12.80 -9.96
C ARG A 555 36.74 -12.74 -11.27
N LEU A 556 38.04 -13.07 -11.17
CA LEU A 556 38.98 -12.98 -12.28
C LEU A 556 38.61 -13.82 -13.50
N SER A 557 38.07 -15.04 -13.25
CA SER A 557 37.63 -15.97 -14.29
C SER A 557 36.58 -15.37 -15.22
N THR A 558 35.58 -14.76 -14.63
CA THR A 558 34.43 -14.14 -15.33
C THR A 558 34.84 -12.89 -16.10
N VAL A 559 35.69 -12.05 -15.49
CA VAL A 559 36.17 -10.80 -16.10
C VAL A 559 37.06 -11.05 -17.32
N ARG A 560 37.92 -12.06 -17.24
CA ARG A 560 38.86 -12.41 -18.31
C ARG A 560 38.20 -12.83 -19.62
N SER A 561 37.01 -13.42 -19.55
CA SER A 561 36.29 -13.96 -20.71
C SER A 561 35.34 -12.97 -21.37
N ALA A 562 35.25 -11.75 -20.87
CA ALA A 562 34.46 -10.68 -21.47
C ALA A 562 35.17 -10.10 -22.71
N ASP A 563 34.40 -9.69 -23.72
CA ASP A 563 34.92 -8.98 -24.88
C ASP A 563 35.53 -7.64 -24.49
N ARG A 564 34.92 -6.98 -23.50
CA ARG A 564 35.36 -5.68 -22.99
C ARG A 564 35.09 -5.56 -21.50
N ILE A 565 35.96 -4.86 -20.81
CA ILE A 565 35.92 -4.59 -19.39
C ILE A 565 35.79 -3.08 -19.20
N VAL A 566 34.91 -2.69 -18.30
CA VAL A 566 34.66 -1.30 -17.87
C VAL A 566 34.99 -1.22 -16.39
N LEU A 567 36.04 -0.48 -16.02
CA LEU A 567 36.37 -0.23 -14.63
C LEU A 567 35.71 1.03 -14.11
N LEU A 568 34.88 0.85 -13.08
CA LEU A 568 34.15 1.93 -12.40
C LEU A 568 34.80 2.22 -11.04
N GLU A 569 35.26 3.45 -10.82
CA GLU A 569 35.75 3.94 -9.53
C GLU A 569 35.12 5.28 -9.19
N ASP A 570 34.69 5.44 -7.95
CA ASP A 570 34.05 6.67 -7.42
C ASP A 570 33.00 7.27 -8.37
N GLY A 571 32.17 6.40 -8.95
CA GLY A 571 31.09 6.79 -9.85
C GLY A 571 31.53 7.22 -11.26
N ARG A 572 32.77 6.98 -11.65
CA ARG A 572 33.32 7.32 -12.98
C ARG A 572 33.91 6.09 -13.67
N ILE A 573 33.84 6.06 -14.99
CA ILE A 573 34.62 5.09 -15.79
C ILE A 573 36.03 5.60 -15.88
N VAL A 574 37.01 4.82 -15.35
CA VAL A 574 38.40 5.17 -15.34
C VAL A 574 39.22 4.43 -16.39
N GLU A 575 38.84 3.21 -16.74
CA GLU A 575 39.47 2.41 -17.78
C GLU A 575 38.40 1.59 -18.53
N GLU A 576 38.65 1.36 -19.82
CA GLU A 576 37.82 0.58 -20.70
C GLU A 576 38.69 -0.09 -21.78
N GLY A 577 38.55 -1.41 -21.98
CA GLY A 577 39.31 -2.16 -22.96
C GLY A 577 39.25 -3.66 -22.77
N GLY A 578 39.97 -4.41 -23.59
CA GLY A 578 40.14 -5.85 -23.45
C GLY A 578 41.06 -6.22 -22.27
N HIS A 579 40.89 -7.45 -21.74
CA HIS A 579 41.71 -7.92 -20.61
C HIS A 579 43.22 -7.76 -20.82
N THR A 580 43.73 -8.24 -21.93
CA THR A 580 45.16 -8.14 -22.28
C THR A 580 45.64 -6.70 -22.47
N GLU A 581 44.81 -5.86 -23.05
CA GLU A 581 45.08 -4.45 -23.26
C GLU A 581 45.22 -3.71 -21.93
N LEU A 582 44.24 -3.90 -21.03
CA LEU A 582 44.24 -3.24 -19.71
C LEU A 582 45.34 -3.75 -18.79
N LEU A 583 45.75 -5.01 -18.90
CA LEU A 583 46.93 -5.52 -18.19
C LEU A 583 48.20 -4.89 -18.70
N ALA A 584 48.36 -4.76 -20.03
CA ALA A 584 49.53 -4.15 -20.65
C ALA A 584 49.65 -2.64 -20.32
N ALA A 585 48.52 -1.96 -20.14
CA ALA A 585 48.49 -0.55 -19.72
C ALA A 585 48.99 -0.31 -18.29
N ALA A 586 49.14 -1.38 -17.48
CA ALA A 586 49.58 -1.33 -16.07
C ALA A 586 48.88 -0.30 -15.19
N GLY A 587 47.59 -0.04 -15.47
CA GLY A 587 46.75 0.94 -14.79
C GLY A 587 46.03 0.40 -13.56
N PRO A 588 44.98 1.10 -13.10
CA PRO A 588 44.15 0.69 -11.98
C PRO A 588 43.56 -0.73 -12.10
N TYR A 589 43.13 -1.13 -13.30
CA TYR A 589 42.64 -2.50 -13.55
C TYR A 589 43.75 -3.55 -13.32
N ALA A 590 44.96 -3.34 -13.89
CA ALA A 590 46.08 -4.26 -13.71
C ALA A 590 46.46 -4.39 -12.23
N THR A 591 46.46 -3.28 -11.50
CA THR A 591 46.72 -3.25 -10.06
C THR A 591 45.68 -4.05 -9.28
N MET A 592 44.39 -3.84 -9.58
CA MET A 592 43.30 -4.56 -8.95
C MET A 592 43.38 -6.06 -9.25
N PHE A 593 43.63 -6.42 -10.50
CA PHE A 593 43.76 -7.81 -10.95
C PHE A 593 44.91 -8.52 -10.23
N THR A 594 46.12 -7.91 -10.18
CA THR A 594 47.29 -8.47 -9.51
C THR A 594 47.06 -8.68 -8.01
N LEU A 595 46.43 -7.71 -7.32
CA LEU A 595 46.07 -7.82 -5.91
C LEU A 595 45.08 -8.97 -5.64
N GLN A 596 44.14 -9.21 -6.54
CA GLN A 596 43.18 -10.33 -6.40
C GLN A 596 43.89 -11.66 -6.72
N ALA A 597 44.70 -11.75 -7.78
CA ALA A 597 45.45 -12.94 -8.15
C ALA A 597 46.36 -13.41 -7.01
N SER A 598 47.03 -12.47 -6.35
CA SER A 598 47.91 -12.79 -5.20
C SER A 598 47.19 -13.35 -3.99
N ARG A 599 45.90 -13.00 -3.78
CA ARG A 599 45.08 -13.53 -2.68
C ARG A 599 44.60 -14.96 -2.91
N PHE A 600 44.45 -15.40 -4.15
CA PHE A 600 44.01 -16.75 -4.50
C PHE A 600 45.14 -17.74 -4.73
N GLY A 601 46.40 -17.36 -4.42
CA GLY A 601 47.54 -18.22 -4.31
C GLY A 601 47.76 -19.18 -5.47
N GLY A 602 48.16 -18.68 -6.65
CA GLY A 602 48.58 -19.58 -7.70
C GLY A 602 48.14 -19.23 -9.11
N VAL A 603 48.47 -18.05 -9.57
CA VAL A 603 48.73 -17.83 -11.00
C VAL A 603 50.14 -17.30 -11.11
N GLU A 604 51.11 -18.21 -10.87
CA GLU A 604 52.45 -18.02 -11.41
C GLU A 604 52.37 -18.18 -12.93
N GLN A 605 52.94 -17.19 -13.61
CA GLN A 605 53.32 -17.20 -15.01
C GLN A 605 52.19 -17.00 -16.03
N GLU A 606 51.77 -15.76 -16.15
CA GLU A 606 51.43 -15.13 -17.43
C GLU A 606 51.60 -13.61 -17.30
N ILE A 607 52.80 -13.16 -16.94
CA ILE A 607 53.25 -11.79 -17.18
C ILE A 607 54.37 -11.90 -18.25
N PRO A 608 54.20 -11.26 -19.43
CA PRO A 608 55.22 -11.26 -20.47
C PRO A 608 56.54 -10.59 -20.02
#